data_ec085fe873bb29d8def610f2713bccee
#
_entry.id   ec085fe873bb29d8def610f2713bccee
#
_cell.length_a   1.000
_cell.length_b   1.000
_cell.length_c   1.000
_cell.angle_alpha   90.00
_cell.angle_beta   90.00
_cell.angle_gamma   90.00
#
_symmetry.space_group_name_H-M   'P 1'
#
loop_
_entity.id
_entity.type
_entity.pdbx_description
1 polymer ?
#
loop_
_entity_poly.entity_id
_entity_poly.type
_entity_poly.pdbx_seq_one_letter_code
_entity_poly.pdbx_strand_id
1 'polypeptide(L)'
;MTDESREPFKRLFFALDCAPAQRKAIAQWRSALQLRSGRPVPAENFHLTLKFLGSVAIAQIADICDAAGSVRTSGERLTVVLDRLDVWRRAGALVLAPEQAPPALLRLVYDLEQAVLPFALEDAPREFRPHLTLARDYHAPVPESATPPEFFLRADRFILFESHKGRYRALADWPLGGE
;
A
#
# COMPACT_ATOMS: atom_id res chain seq x y z
N MET A 1 22.64 -28.24 -8.09
CA MET A 1 21.28 -27.84 -7.70
C MET A 1 21.37 -26.55 -6.91
N THR A 2 21.09 -25.46 -7.57
CA THR A 2 20.90 -24.19 -6.89
C THR A 2 19.52 -24.23 -6.24
N ASP A 3 19.53 -24.20 -4.94
CA ASP A 3 18.31 -24.14 -4.15
C ASP A 3 17.69 -22.74 -4.34
N GLU A 4 16.85 -22.62 -5.36
CA GLU A 4 16.13 -21.37 -5.65
C GLU A 4 15.17 -20.95 -4.52
N SER A 5 15.00 -21.78 -3.49
CA SER A 5 14.10 -21.53 -2.38
C SER A 5 14.68 -20.61 -1.30
N ARG A 6 15.95 -20.22 -1.40
CA ARG A 6 16.64 -19.40 -0.39
C ARG A 6 17.26 -18.15 -0.98
N GLU A 7 16.42 -17.27 -1.51
CA GLU A 7 16.89 -15.91 -1.73
C GLU A 7 17.19 -15.29 -0.36
N PRO A 8 18.42 -14.76 -0.13
CA PRO A 8 18.80 -14.20 1.18
C PRO A 8 18.06 -12.92 1.52
N PHE A 9 17.33 -12.34 0.57
CA PHE A 9 16.60 -11.10 0.70
C PHE A 9 15.19 -11.24 0.16
N LYS A 10 14.26 -10.49 0.74
CA LYS A 10 12.89 -10.36 0.24
C LYS A 10 12.53 -8.90 0.12
N ARG A 11 11.75 -8.55 -0.90
CA ARG A 11 11.21 -7.20 -1.05
C ARG A 11 9.94 -7.09 -0.23
N LEU A 12 9.96 -6.17 0.73
CA LEU A 12 8.89 -6.04 1.71
C LEU A 12 8.28 -4.64 1.72
N PHE A 13 7.02 -4.57 2.11
CA PHE A 13 6.34 -3.30 2.39
C PHE A 13 5.18 -3.52 3.37
N PHE A 14 4.91 -2.51 4.18
CA PHE A 14 3.70 -2.46 5.00
C PHE A 14 2.58 -1.80 4.23
N ALA A 15 1.36 -2.31 4.35
CA ALA A 15 0.20 -1.78 3.64
C ALA A 15 -1.11 -2.05 4.35
N LEU A 16 -2.12 -1.27 3.97
CA LEU A 16 -3.52 -1.56 4.24
C LEU A 16 -4.09 -2.33 3.06
N ASP A 17 -4.86 -3.37 3.35
CA ASP A 17 -5.49 -4.21 2.35
C ASP A 17 -6.89 -3.69 1.99
N CYS A 18 -7.38 -4.08 0.80
CA CYS A 18 -8.74 -3.80 0.37
C CYS A 18 -9.61 -5.04 0.53
N ALA A 19 -10.84 -4.87 1.01
CA ALA A 19 -11.82 -5.95 1.02
C ALA A 19 -12.15 -6.38 -0.43
N PRO A 20 -12.47 -7.66 -0.68
CA PRO A 20 -12.77 -8.14 -2.04
C PRO A 20 -13.89 -7.37 -2.74
N ALA A 21 -14.94 -7.02 -2.03
CA ALA A 21 -16.04 -6.23 -2.60
C ALA A 21 -15.58 -4.84 -3.03
N GLN A 22 -14.68 -4.22 -2.27
CA GLN A 22 -14.14 -2.91 -2.59
C GLN A 22 -13.17 -2.97 -3.77
N ARG A 23 -12.34 -4.00 -3.85
CA ARG A 23 -11.48 -4.23 -5.02
C ARG A 23 -12.30 -4.32 -6.29
N LYS A 24 -13.41 -5.05 -6.24
CA LYS A 24 -14.33 -5.20 -7.36
C LYS A 24 -14.95 -3.87 -7.76
N ALA A 25 -15.42 -3.10 -6.79
CA ALA A 25 -16.02 -1.79 -7.03
C ALA A 25 -15.03 -0.81 -7.68
N ILE A 26 -13.81 -0.75 -7.17
CA ILE A 26 -12.75 0.10 -7.72
C ILE A 26 -12.37 -0.35 -9.14
N ALA A 27 -12.23 -1.65 -9.37
CA ALA A 27 -11.91 -2.18 -10.70
C ALA A 27 -13.01 -1.88 -11.72
N GLN A 28 -14.29 -1.99 -11.35
CA GLN A 28 -15.41 -1.63 -12.20
C GLN A 28 -15.41 -0.14 -12.53
N TRP A 29 -15.20 0.70 -11.53
CA TRP A 29 -15.11 2.13 -11.73
C TRP A 29 -13.95 2.50 -12.67
N ARG A 30 -12.77 1.90 -12.48
CA ARG A 30 -11.62 2.08 -13.35
C ARG A 30 -11.91 1.67 -14.79
N SER A 31 -12.60 0.55 -14.99
CA SER A 31 -12.95 0.06 -16.33
C SER A 31 -13.80 1.09 -17.10
N ALA A 32 -14.68 1.80 -16.39
CA ALA A 32 -15.52 2.84 -17.01
C ALA A 32 -14.70 4.07 -17.45
N LEU A 33 -13.47 4.26 -16.95
CA LEU A 33 -12.58 5.34 -17.39
C LEU A 33 -12.04 5.12 -18.80
N GLN A 34 -12.04 3.89 -19.31
CA GLN A 34 -11.51 3.54 -20.64
C GLN A 34 -10.08 4.04 -20.84
N LEU A 35 -9.16 3.59 -19.99
CA LEU A 35 -7.78 4.05 -20.01
C LEU A 35 -7.11 3.75 -21.36
N ARG A 36 -6.43 4.75 -21.92
CA ARG A 36 -5.71 4.65 -23.20
C ARG A 36 -4.19 4.59 -23.02
N SER A 37 -3.71 4.53 -21.82
CA SER A 37 -2.30 4.53 -21.49
C SER A 37 -2.06 3.59 -20.31
N GLY A 38 -0.82 3.15 -20.17
CA GLY A 38 -0.36 2.40 -19.02
C GLY A 38 -0.83 0.97 -18.95
N ARG A 39 -0.45 0.33 -17.84
CA ARG A 39 -0.80 -1.05 -17.52
C ARG A 39 -1.68 -1.07 -16.26
N PRO A 40 -2.94 -1.53 -16.34
CA PRO A 40 -3.79 -1.61 -15.18
C PRO A 40 -3.18 -2.53 -14.11
N VAL A 41 -3.21 -2.08 -12.87
CA VAL A 41 -2.81 -2.93 -11.74
C VAL A 41 -3.90 -3.97 -11.53
N PRO A 42 -3.56 -5.28 -11.41
CA PRO A 42 -4.57 -6.29 -11.10
C PRO A 42 -5.31 -5.97 -9.81
N ALA A 43 -6.62 -6.19 -9.79
CA ALA A 43 -7.45 -5.85 -8.64
C ALA A 43 -6.99 -6.55 -7.34
N GLU A 44 -6.46 -7.76 -7.45
CA GLU A 44 -5.90 -8.48 -6.29
C GLU A 44 -4.70 -7.79 -5.67
N ASN A 45 -4.06 -6.88 -6.38
CA ASN A 45 -2.90 -6.10 -5.91
C ASN A 45 -3.30 -4.72 -5.39
N PHE A 46 -4.57 -4.36 -5.39
CA PHE A 46 -4.99 -3.07 -4.84
C PHE A 46 -4.70 -3.02 -3.34
N HIS A 47 -3.93 -2.01 -2.94
CA HIS A 47 -3.57 -1.77 -1.55
C HIS A 47 -3.16 -0.31 -1.36
N LEU A 48 -3.09 0.14 -0.11
CA LEU A 48 -2.52 1.43 0.23
C LEU A 48 -1.22 1.19 0.99
N THR A 49 -0.09 1.48 0.35
CA THR A 49 1.23 1.29 0.97
C THR A 49 1.44 2.29 2.10
N LEU A 50 1.88 1.79 3.26
CA LEU A 50 2.23 2.59 4.42
C LEU A 50 3.72 2.90 4.45
N LYS A 51 4.57 1.91 4.17
CA LYS A 51 6.02 2.04 4.18
C LYS A 51 6.67 0.95 3.34
N PHE A 52 7.47 1.35 2.35
CA PHE A 52 8.35 0.44 1.63
C PHE A 52 9.61 0.18 2.44
N LEU A 53 9.97 -1.08 2.55
CA LEU A 53 11.21 -1.49 3.21
C LEU A 53 12.31 -1.82 2.19
N GLY A 54 11.92 -2.10 0.96
CA GLY A 54 12.82 -2.54 -0.08
C GLY A 54 13.32 -3.96 0.14
N SER A 55 14.57 -4.22 -0.23
CA SER A 55 15.20 -5.52 -0.09
C SER A 55 15.65 -5.73 1.36
N VAL A 56 15.07 -6.71 2.02
CA VAL A 56 15.29 -6.99 3.45
C VAL A 56 15.89 -8.37 3.61
N ALA A 57 16.98 -8.49 4.39
CA ALA A 57 17.56 -9.78 4.72
C ALA A 57 16.56 -10.64 5.49
N ILE A 58 16.39 -11.89 5.08
CA ILE A 58 15.45 -12.82 5.72
C ILE A 58 15.69 -12.91 7.23
N ALA A 59 16.94 -12.86 7.66
CA ALA A 59 17.31 -12.90 9.07
C ALA A 59 16.75 -11.71 9.89
N GLN A 60 16.39 -10.59 9.25
CA GLN A 60 15.87 -9.40 9.93
C GLN A 60 14.35 -9.39 10.03
N ILE A 61 13.65 -10.26 9.31
CA ILE A 61 12.19 -10.20 9.20
C ILE A 61 11.51 -10.39 10.57
N ALA A 62 11.99 -11.33 11.38
CA ALA A 62 11.42 -11.55 12.71
C ALA A 62 11.53 -10.31 13.59
N ASP A 63 12.67 -9.65 13.60
CA ASP A 63 12.90 -8.44 14.39
C ASP A 63 12.05 -7.26 13.88
N ILE A 64 11.88 -7.15 12.57
CA ILE A 64 11.01 -6.14 11.96
C ILE A 64 9.55 -6.38 12.37
N CYS A 65 9.10 -7.65 12.39
CA CYS A 65 7.76 -8.00 12.84
C CYS A 65 7.55 -7.65 14.32
N ASP A 66 8.55 -7.90 15.17
CA ASP A 66 8.49 -7.54 16.59
C ASP A 66 8.39 -6.03 16.76
N ALA A 67 9.19 -5.28 16.00
CA ALA A 67 9.15 -3.82 16.02
C ALA A 67 7.78 -3.28 15.58
N ALA A 68 7.20 -3.85 14.52
CA ALA A 68 5.86 -3.48 14.05
C ALA A 68 4.79 -3.78 15.10
N GLY A 69 4.94 -4.89 15.81
CA GLY A 69 4.02 -5.27 16.90
C GLY A 69 4.05 -4.33 18.09
N SER A 70 5.11 -3.54 18.24
CA SER A 70 5.22 -2.55 19.32
C SER A 70 4.55 -1.21 18.97
N VAL A 71 4.14 -1.02 17.72
CA VAL A 71 3.46 0.20 17.28
C VAL A 71 2.11 0.31 17.98
N ARG A 72 1.90 1.44 18.65
CA ARG A 72 0.63 1.71 19.33
C ARG A 72 -0.39 2.19 18.31
N THR A 73 -1.53 1.53 18.24
CA THR A 73 -2.64 1.92 17.41
C THR A 73 -3.71 2.60 18.27
N SER A 74 -4.57 3.38 17.60
CA SER A 74 -5.64 4.10 18.31
C SER A 74 -6.72 3.17 18.91
N GLY A 75 -6.67 1.89 18.59
CA GLY A 75 -7.72 0.94 19.00
C GLY A 75 -8.99 1.03 18.14
N GLU A 76 -8.98 1.85 17.11
CA GLU A 76 -10.10 2.06 16.21
C GLU A 76 -9.75 1.63 14.79
N ARG A 77 -10.76 1.19 14.05
CA ARG A 77 -10.62 0.91 12.62
C ARG A 77 -10.24 2.19 11.89
N LEU A 78 -9.38 2.04 10.90
CA LEU A 78 -8.93 3.16 10.08
C LEU A 78 -9.79 3.24 8.82
N THR A 79 -10.35 4.42 8.55
CA THR A 79 -11.08 4.67 7.30
C THR A 79 -10.35 5.74 6.51
N VAL A 80 -9.99 5.41 5.27
CA VAL A 80 -9.38 6.34 4.32
C VAL A 80 -10.34 6.53 3.15
N VAL A 81 -10.76 7.76 2.91
CA VAL A 81 -11.66 8.08 1.79
C VAL A 81 -10.82 8.36 0.55
N LEU A 82 -10.91 7.48 -0.44
CA LEU A 82 -10.23 7.65 -1.72
C LEU A 82 -11.19 8.39 -2.68
N ASP A 83 -11.05 9.69 -2.74
CA ASP A 83 -11.98 10.58 -3.43
C ASP A 83 -11.32 11.50 -4.46
N ARG A 84 -10.04 11.27 -4.76
CA ARG A 84 -9.30 12.06 -5.75
C ARG A 84 -8.58 11.14 -6.73
N LEU A 85 -8.84 11.36 -8.02
CA LEU A 85 -8.10 10.72 -9.11
C LEU A 85 -6.96 11.64 -9.53
N ASP A 86 -5.75 11.14 -9.60
CA ASP A 86 -4.58 11.95 -9.94
C ASP A 86 -3.58 11.14 -10.77
N VAL A 87 -2.72 11.86 -11.48
CA VAL A 87 -1.60 11.28 -12.22
C VAL A 87 -0.31 11.80 -11.61
N TRP A 88 0.52 10.89 -11.14
CA TRP A 88 1.85 11.22 -10.63
C TRP A 88 2.87 11.02 -11.74
N ARG A 89 3.26 12.11 -12.37
CA ARG A 89 4.06 12.08 -13.61
C ARG A 89 5.43 11.45 -13.42
N ARG A 90 6.13 11.74 -12.33
CA ARG A 90 7.45 11.15 -12.07
C ARG A 90 7.39 9.66 -11.89
N ALA A 91 6.41 9.17 -11.18
CA ALA A 91 6.21 7.75 -10.95
C ALA A 91 5.58 7.04 -12.15
N GLY A 92 4.95 7.79 -13.07
CA GLY A 92 4.17 7.22 -14.15
C GLY A 92 2.97 6.43 -13.63
N ALA A 93 2.28 6.97 -12.64
CA ALA A 93 1.19 6.25 -11.96
C ALA A 93 -0.12 7.03 -12.02
N LEU A 94 -1.19 6.30 -12.34
CA LEU A 94 -2.55 6.77 -12.14
C LEU A 94 -3.01 6.27 -10.78
N VAL A 95 -3.44 7.16 -9.90
CA VAL A 95 -3.70 6.84 -8.50
C VAL A 95 -5.04 7.37 -8.01
N LEU A 96 -5.61 6.65 -7.03
CA LEU A 96 -6.65 7.17 -6.16
C LEU A 96 -5.99 7.63 -4.86
N ALA A 97 -6.36 8.80 -4.37
CA ALA A 97 -5.80 9.37 -3.15
C ALA A 97 -6.90 10.04 -2.33
N PRO A 98 -6.72 10.20 -1.02
CA PRO A 98 -7.60 11.02 -0.23
C PRO A 98 -7.29 12.50 -0.44
N GLU A 99 -8.31 13.37 -0.51
CA GLU A 99 -8.10 14.81 -0.45
C GLU A 99 -7.56 15.23 0.91
N GLN A 100 -8.03 14.55 1.96
CA GLN A 100 -7.57 14.76 3.33
C GLN A 100 -7.16 13.42 3.95
N ALA A 101 -5.87 13.28 4.24
CA ALA A 101 -5.38 12.10 4.94
C ALA A 101 -5.85 12.14 6.41
N PRO A 102 -6.46 11.03 6.92
CA PRO A 102 -6.85 10.99 8.33
C PRO A 102 -5.61 11.12 9.24
N PRO A 103 -5.69 11.88 10.34
CA PRO A 103 -4.58 11.97 11.29
C PRO A 103 -4.11 10.60 11.81
N ALA A 104 -5.03 9.67 12.02
CA ALA A 104 -4.70 8.31 12.47
C ALA A 104 -3.83 7.56 11.46
N LEU A 105 -4.04 7.76 10.16
CA LEU A 105 -3.19 7.18 9.11
C LEU A 105 -1.78 7.76 9.16
N LEU A 106 -1.67 9.08 9.26
CA LEU A 106 -0.37 9.75 9.33
C LEU A 106 0.41 9.33 10.57
N ARG A 107 -0.28 9.18 11.70
CA ARG A 107 0.33 8.71 12.94
C ARG A 107 0.83 7.27 12.82
N LEU A 108 0.04 6.40 12.23
CA LEU A 108 0.43 5.00 12.01
C LEU A 108 1.70 4.92 11.17
N VAL A 109 1.76 5.67 10.07
CA VAL A 109 2.92 5.68 9.19
C VAL A 109 4.15 6.21 9.90
N TYR A 110 4.01 7.31 10.66
CA TYR A 110 5.10 7.86 11.45
C TYR A 110 5.63 6.82 12.46
N ASP A 111 4.74 6.17 13.20
CA ASP A 111 5.13 5.19 14.20
C ASP A 111 5.81 3.96 13.57
N LEU A 112 5.34 3.51 12.39
CA LEU A 112 6.00 2.45 11.65
C LEU A 112 7.39 2.86 11.18
N GLU A 113 7.56 4.08 10.67
CA GLU A 113 8.86 4.60 10.26
C GLU A 113 9.84 4.62 11.43
N GLN A 114 9.39 5.08 12.59
CA GLN A 114 10.23 5.10 13.80
C GLN A 114 10.61 3.67 14.24
N ALA A 115 9.67 2.75 14.18
CA ALA A 115 9.90 1.37 14.60
C ALA A 115 10.95 0.66 13.73
N VAL A 116 11.01 0.96 12.42
CA VAL A 116 11.92 0.28 11.49
C VAL A 116 13.24 1.02 11.27
N LEU A 117 13.41 2.22 11.82
CA LEU A 117 14.66 2.98 11.69
C LEU A 117 15.92 2.17 12.02
N PRO A 118 15.96 1.34 13.08
CA PRO A 118 17.18 0.58 13.43
C PRO A 118 17.65 -0.41 12.38
N PHE A 119 16.81 -0.74 11.40
CA PHE A 119 17.12 -1.78 10.42
C PHE A 119 17.90 -1.27 9.20
N ALA A 120 18.22 0.02 9.14
CA ALA A 120 19.04 0.64 8.09
C ALA A 120 18.59 0.27 6.66
N LEU A 121 17.29 0.41 6.40
CA LEU A 121 16.68 0.07 5.13
C LEU A 121 17.14 1.04 4.02
N GLU A 122 17.16 0.55 2.78
CA GLU A 122 17.74 1.26 1.64
C GLU A 122 17.06 2.58 1.25
N ASP A 123 15.78 2.73 1.59
CA ASP A 123 15.02 3.90 1.16
C ASP A 123 15.22 5.09 2.10
N ALA A 124 15.65 6.21 1.52
CA ALA A 124 15.65 7.49 2.23
C ALA A 124 14.23 7.86 2.65
N PRO A 125 14.09 8.56 3.80
CA PRO A 125 12.77 9.05 4.22
C PRO A 125 12.16 9.91 3.14
N ARG A 126 10.95 9.54 2.68
CA ARG A 126 10.17 10.31 1.72
C ARG A 126 8.92 10.84 2.42
N GLU A 127 8.44 11.97 1.94
CA GLU A 127 7.14 12.45 2.36
C GLU A 127 6.09 11.39 2.05
N PHE A 128 5.31 10.99 3.06
CA PHE A 128 4.25 10.00 2.88
C PHE A 128 3.07 10.64 2.15
N ARG A 129 2.71 10.05 1.03
CA ARG A 129 1.56 10.46 0.22
C ARG A 129 0.65 9.26 0.04
N PRO A 130 -0.45 9.17 0.82
CA PRO A 130 -1.34 8.02 0.73
C PRO A 130 -2.00 7.90 -0.64
N HIS A 131 -1.99 6.70 -1.20
CA HIS A 131 -2.58 6.44 -2.51
C HIS A 131 -2.79 4.96 -2.75
N LEU A 132 -3.71 4.67 -3.66
CA LEU A 132 -3.89 3.34 -4.24
C LEU A 132 -3.60 3.45 -5.73
N THR A 133 -2.66 2.67 -6.24
CA THR A 133 -2.26 2.72 -7.65
C THR A 133 -3.25 1.94 -8.51
N LEU A 134 -3.81 2.60 -9.52
CA LEU A 134 -4.73 2.01 -10.49
C LEU A 134 -4.02 1.49 -11.73
N ALA A 135 -3.00 2.20 -12.19
CA ALA A 135 -2.23 1.83 -13.38
C ALA A 135 -0.80 2.32 -13.25
N ARG A 136 0.12 1.57 -13.85
CA ARG A 136 1.54 1.93 -13.95
C ARG A 136 1.88 2.29 -15.40
N ASP A 137 3.03 2.91 -15.60
CA ASP A 137 3.47 3.38 -16.93
C ASP A 137 2.40 4.23 -17.61
N TYR A 138 1.74 5.06 -16.81
CA TYR A 138 0.65 5.91 -17.25
C TYR A 138 1.20 7.29 -17.61
N HIS A 139 1.06 7.68 -18.89
CA HIS A 139 1.66 8.91 -19.44
C HIS A 139 0.62 9.80 -20.13
N ALA A 140 -0.62 9.71 -19.74
CA ALA A 140 -1.72 10.52 -20.25
C ALA A 140 -2.22 11.49 -19.19
N PRO A 141 -3.03 12.48 -19.54
CA PRO A 141 -3.70 13.36 -18.56
C PRO A 141 -4.65 12.55 -17.67
N VAL A 142 -5.10 13.17 -16.57
CA VAL A 142 -6.11 12.57 -15.70
C VAL A 142 -7.37 12.29 -16.53
N PRO A 143 -7.85 11.03 -16.55
CA PRO A 143 -9.04 10.70 -17.32
C PRO A 143 -10.28 11.35 -16.74
N GLU A 144 -11.21 11.71 -17.61
CA GLU A 144 -12.53 12.17 -17.18
C GLU A 144 -13.35 10.99 -16.67
N SER A 145 -14.03 11.18 -15.54
CA SER A 145 -14.92 10.17 -14.99
C SER A 145 -16.35 10.69 -14.97
N ALA A 146 -17.29 9.87 -15.44
CA ALA A 146 -18.71 10.19 -15.38
C ALA A 146 -19.22 10.26 -13.94
N THR A 147 -18.63 9.44 -13.07
CA THR A 147 -18.92 9.40 -11.64
C THR A 147 -17.65 9.74 -10.87
N PRO A 148 -17.63 10.78 -10.02
CA PRO A 148 -16.47 11.07 -9.19
C PRO A 148 -16.14 9.89 -8.28
N PRO A 149 -14.84 9.62 -8.01
CA PRO A 149 -14.49 8.53 -7.12
C PRO A 149 -14.82 8.87 -5.67
N GLU A 150 -15.37 7.91 -4.96
CA GLU A 150 -15.56 7.96 -3.51
C GLU A 150 -15.56 6.54 -2.97
N PHE A 151 -14.40 6.10 -2.49
CA PHE A 151 -14.24 4.75 -1.96
C PHE A 151 -13.77 4.83 -0.51
N PHE A 152 -14.48 4.15 0.38
CA PHE A 152 -14.14 4.10 1.80
C PHE A 152 -13.28 2.88 2.06
N LEU A 153 -11.97 3.07 2.09
CA LEU A 153 -11.04 2.00 2.46
C LEU A 153 -11.05 1.86 3.98
N ARG A 154 -11.67 0.79 4.45
CA ARG A 154 -11.78 0.48 5.88
C ARG A 154 -10.81 -0.63 6.22
N ALA A 155 -9.89 -0.35 7.13
CA ALA A 155 -8.89 -1.31 7.55
C ALA A 155 -9.00 -1.58 9.05
N ASP A 156 -9.00 -2.85 9.41
CA ASP A 156 -8.96 -3.32 10.80
C ASP A 156 -7.59 -3.84 11.19
N ARG A 157 -6.67 -3.90 10.23
CA ARG A 157 -5.29 -4.38 10.43
C ARG A 157 -4.37 -3.74 9.41
N PHE A 158 -3.07 -3.74 9.69
CA PHE A 158 -2.04 -3.50 8.71
C PHE A 158 -1.20 -4.76 8.49
N ILE A 159 -0.60 -4.90 7.32
CA ILE A 159 -0.02 -6.13 6.84
C ILE A 159 1.39 -5.90 6.34
N LEU A 160 2.29 -6.83 6.64
CA LEU A 160 3.61 -6.90 5.99
C LEU A 160 3.50 -7.82 4.79
N PHE A 161 3.74 -7.27 3.60
CA PHE A 161 3.72 -8.01 2.35
C PHE A 161 5.12 -8.25 1.79
N GLU A 162 5.27 -9.40 1.17
CA GLU A 162 6.38 -9.71 0.27
C GLU A 162 5.91 -9.48 -1.17
N SER A 163 6.72 -8.75 -1.95
CA SER A 163 6.51 -8.62 -3.39
C SER A 163 7.43 -9.58 -4.12
N HIS A 164 6.86 -10.48 -4.90
CA HIS A 164 7.61 -11.47 -5.67
C HIS A 164 6.94 -11.75 -7.01
N LYS A 165 7.64 -11.48 -8.12
CA LYS A 165 7.16 -11.75 -9.48
C LYS A 165 5.75 -11.19 -9.75
N GLY A 166 5.50 -9.94 -9.33
CA GLY A 166 4.22 -9.27 -9.54
C GLY A 166 3.09 -9.73 -8.63
N ARG A 167 3.38 -10.54 -7.63
CA ARG A 167 2.40 -11.02 -6.66
C ARG A 167 2.77 -10.54 -5.27
N TYR A 168 1.75 -10.29 -4.45
CA TYR A 168 1.90 -9.86 -3.06
C TYR A 168 1.47 -10.98 -2.12
N ARG A 169 2.36 -11.34 -1.21
CA ARG A 169 2.10 -12.38 -0.22
C ARG A 169 2.16 -11.80 1.18
N ALA A 170 1.10 -11.98 1.96
CA ALA A 170 1.07 -11.55 3.35
C ALA A 170 1.98 -12.44 4.20
N LEU A 171 2.91 -11.83 4.92
CA LEU A 171 3.81 -12.53 5.84
C LEU A 171 3.34 -12.43 7.28
N ALA A 172 2.77 -11.29 7.67
CA ALA A 172 2.31 -11.03 9.03
C ALA A 172 1.29 -9.90 9.02
N ASP A 173 0.46 -9.82 10.06
CA ASP A 173 -0.48 -8.72 10.22
C ASP A 173 -0.64 -8.33 11.69
N TRP A 174 -1.15 -7.13 11.93
CA TRP A 174 -1.37 -6.55 13.25
C TRP A 174 -2.70 -5.82 13.29
N PRO A 175 -3.48 -5.98 14.36
CA PRO A 175 -4.78 -5.32 14.45
C PRO A 175 -4.64 -3.81 14.65
N LEU A 176 -5.57 -3.05 14.05
CA LEU A 176 -5.71 -1.60 14.24
C LEU A 176 -6.81 -1.29 15.23
N GLY A 177 -7.88 -2.07 15.21
CA GLY A 177 -8.99 -1.92 16.12
C GLY A 177 -8.90 -2.89 17.26
N GLY A 178 -9.21 -2.45 18.48
CA GLY A 178 -9.55 -3.34 19.58
C GLY A 178 -10.80 -4.14 19.22
N GLU A 179 -10.99 -5.29 19.86
CA GLU A 179 -12.08 -6.25 19.64
C GLU A 179 -13.38 -5.69 19.10
#